data_cda8dca979d6dca87eeb9e602ecbe6fc
#
_entry.id   cda8dca979d6dca87eeb9e602ecbe6fc
#
_cell.length_a   1.000
_cell.length_b   1.000
_cell.length_c   1.000
_cell.angle_alpha   90.00
_cell.angle_beta   90.00
_cell.angle_gamma   90.00
#
_symmetry.space_group_name_H-M   'P 1'
#
loop_
_entity.id
_entity.type
_entity.pdbx_description
1 polymer ?
#
loop_
_entity_poly.entity_id
_entity_poly.type
_entity_poly.pdbx_seq_one_letter_code
_entity_poly.pdbx_strand_id
1 'polypeptide(L)'
;MRFLFFTDPHIRGTTPQNRKDNLPLTLQAKMREVIDLAVRHQVDALLLGGDLFDRPDIAPSIVSDFAVILRQSPAPIYAIAGNHDIFGQNPATLPRTMLGLLDSFQVLRLLPADATVTLHGSGVTVQLTGRHFHYDLDRRAPEADYCIKKAPGADYAVHLVHGMLLEKPFHPGIPHTLIEQIAGTEADVTLCGHYHTGFDYRKGGIVEMRGKYFINPGSLVRINNSTGEMLRQPQVTLLDFGGAKPVFTSLPLQSARPGPEILDRTAIEAAEYRENKLAEFVRGVEAGSGRKTFGVAGIIDAIAGNSEIPVPVREEAINRISLTQQLLQAGDADFSTDM
;
A
#
# COMPACT_ATOMS: atom_id res chain seq x y z
N MET A 1 26.55 -8.63 -9.60
CA MET A 1 25.46 -7.81 -10.17
C MET A 1 24.57 -7.33 -9.03
N ARG A 2 24.21 -6.03 -9.01
CA ARG A 2 23.43 -5.40 -7.94
C ARG A 2 22.21 -4.68 -8.50
N PHE A 3 21.06 -4.83 -7.85
CA PHE A 3 19.84 -4.08 -8.19
C PHE A 3 19.32 -3.35 -6.97
N LEU A 4 18.67 -2.19 -7.19
CA LEU A 4 17.96 -1.46 -6.14
C LEU A 4 16.46 -1.52 -6.44
N PHE A 5 15.69 -2.15 -5.56
CA PHE A 5 14.24 -2.29 -5.71
C PHE A 5 13.49 -1.31 -4.82
N PHE A 6 12.51 -0.64 -5.40
CA PHE A 6 11.53 0.21 -4.73
C PHE A 6 10.17 0.10 -5.40
N THR A 7 9.11 0.49 -4.70
CA THR A 7 7.74 0.35 -5.20
C THR A 7 6.81 1.41 -4.62
N ASP A 8 5.70 1.64 -5.28
CA ASP A 8 4.57 2.45 -4.82
C ASP A 8 4.96 3.87 -4.35
N PRO A 9 5.70 4.67 -5.14
CA PRO A 9 5.97 6.06 -4.78
C PRO A 9 4.73 6.95 -4.86
N HIS A 10 3.70 6.62 -5.66
CA HIS A 10 2.47 7.38 -5.84
C HIS A 10 2.70 8.88 -5.99
N ILE A 11 3.54 9.23 -6.96
CA ILE A 11 3.88 10.62 -7.25
C ILE A 11 2.62 11.40 -7.57
N ARG A 12 2.46 12.54 -6.86
CA ARG A 12 1.32 13.44 -7.01
C ARG A 12 1.71 14.88 -6.72
N GLY A 13 0.94 15.82 -7.25
CA GLY A 13 1.17 17.25 -7.06
C GLY A 13 0.45 17.88 -5.87
N THR A 14 -0.29 17.09 -5.08
CA THR A 14 -1.11 17.57 -3.96
C THR A 14 -0.75 16.87 -2.66
N THR A 15 -0.99 17.54 -1.54
CA THR A 15 -0.85 16.96 -0.21
C THR A 15 -2.22 16.57 0.33
N PRO A 16 -2.47 15.29 0.70
CA PRO A 16 -3.69 14.86 1.38
C PRO A 16 -3.89 15.57 2.72
N GLN A 17 -5.17 15.74 3.12
CA GLN A 17 -5.53 16.43 4.37
C GLN A 17 -5.00 15.75 5.65
N ASN A 18 -4.78 14.43 5.59
CA ASN A 18 -4.21 13.66 6.70
C ASN A 18 -2.68 13.78 6.81
N ARG A 19 -2.07 14.79 6.18
CA ARG A 19 -0.63 15.03 6.22
C ARG A 19 -0.30 16.43 6.72
N LYS A 20 0.78 16.52 7.47
CA LYS A 20 1.34 17.75 8.06
C LYS A 20 2.51 18.32 7.25
N ASP A 21 3.10 17.51 6.34
CA ASP A 21 4.22 17.89 5.48
C ASP A 21 3.74 18.29 4.07
N ASN A 22 4.65 18.83 3.26
CA ASN A 22 4.43 19.01 1.82
C ASN A 22 4.78 17.71 1.08
N LEU A 23 3.77 16.91 0.72
CA LEU A 23 3.98 15.60 0.11
C LEU A 23 4.79 15.66 -1.21
N PRO A 24 4.51 16.55 -2.18
CA PRO A 24 5.34 16.67 -3.39
C PRO A 24 6.83 16.85 -3.09
N LEU A 25 7.19 17.72 -2.17
CA LEU A 25 8.60 17.95 -1.79
C LEU A 25 9.19 16.72 -1.08
N THR A 26 8.41 16.08 -0.20
CA THR A 26 8.82 14.83 0.47
C THR A 26 9.08 13.71 -0.54
N LEU A 27 8.24 13.57 -1.58
CA LEU A 27 8.42 12.57 -2.63
C LEU A 27 9.68 12.86 -3.47
N GLN A 28 9.92 14.13 -3.83
CA GLN A 28 11.14 14.51 -4.52
C GLN A 28 12.40 14.19 -3.71
N ALA A 29 12.38 14.48 -2.40
CA ALA A 29 13.51 14.16 -1.52
C ALA A 29 13.78 12.65 -1.48
N LYS A 30 12.74 11.84 -1.32
CA LYS A 30 12.85 10.37 -1.33
C LYS A 30 13.37 9.83 -2.66
N MET A 31 12.84 10.33 -3.79
CA MET A 31 13.30 9.89 -5.11
C MET A 31 14.76 10.26 -5.37
N ARG A 32 15.22 11.44 -4.92
CA ARG A 32 16.64 11.79 -4.99
C ARG A 32 17.48 10.84 -4.13
N GLU A 33 17.04 10.52 -2.91
CA GLU A 33 17.73 9.56 -2.06
C GLU A 33 17.81 8.16 -2.68
N VAL A 34 16.75 7.70 -3.37
CA VAL A 34 16.78 6.42 -4.13
C VAL A 34 17.88 6.46 -5.20
N ILE A 35 18.00 7.56 -5.94
CA ILE A 35 19.06 7.73 -6.94
C ILE A 35 20.45 7.80 -6.28
N ASP A 36 20.59 8.52 -5.18
CA ASP A 36 21.86 8.60 -4.42
C ASP A 36 22.29 7.24 -3.86
N LEU A 37 21.33 6.43 -3.39
CA LEU A 37 21.57 5.05 -2.96
C LEU A 37 22.05 4.18 -4.15
N ALA A 38 21.42 4.35 -5.32
CA ALA A 38 21.85 3.63 -6.54
C ALA A 38 23.29 3.97 -6.93
N VAL A 39 23.67 5.25 -6.84
CA VAL A 39 25.07 5.69 -7.07
C VAL A 39 26.00 5.09 -6.01
N ARG A 40 25.65 5.23 -4.74
CA ARG A 40 26.49 4.79 -3.60
C ARG A 40 26.77 3.28 -3.64
N HIS A 41 25.75 2.49 -3.99
CA HIS A 41 25.88 1.03 -4.05
C HIS A 41 26.30 0.51 -5.42
N GLN A 42 26.57 1.42 -6.39
CA GLN A 42 27.02 1.05 -7.74
C GLN A 42 26.12 -0.02 -8.37
N VAL A 43 24.81 0.24 -8.39
CA VAL A 43 23.87 -0.75 -8.91
C VAL A 43 23.90 -0.84 -10.42
N ASP A 44 23.67 -2.02 -10.96
CA ASP A 44 23.59 -2.31 -12.40
C ASP A 44 22.22 -2.00 -12.98
N ALA A 45 21.17 -1.96 -12.13
CA ALA A 45 19.81 -1.54 -12.49
C ALA A 45 19.01 -1.09 -11.27
N LEU A 46 18.00 -0.23 -11.51
CA LEU A 46 16.93 0.04 -10.57
C LEU A 46 15.68 -0.72 -11.03
N LEU A 47 14.94 -1.27 -10.08
CA LEU A 47 13.71 -2.02 -10.32
C LEU A 47 12.55 -1.32 -9.63
N LEU A 48 11.51 -0.94 -10.39
CA LEU A 48 10.29 -0.29 -9.89
C LEU A 48 9.11 -1.26 -9.94
N GLY A 49 8.54 -1.53 -8.79
CA GLY A 49 7.44 -2.48 -8.60
C GLY A 49 6.05 -1.97 -8.94
N GLY A 50 5.91 -0.85 -9.64
CA GLY A 50 4.64 -0.26 -10.06
C GLY A 50 4.19 0.92 -9.20
N ASP A 51 3.04 1.49 -9.58
CA ASP A 51 2.42 2.66 -8.95
C ASP A 51 3.39 3.84 -8.81
N LEU A 52 4.10 4.15 -9.92
CA LEU A 52 4.97 5.33 -9.96
C LEU A 52 4.17 6.59 -9.70
N PHE A 53 3.03 6.73 -10.38
CA PHE A 53 2.12 7.85 -10.25
C PHE A 53 0.87 7.48 -9.46
N ASP A 54 0.26 8.48 -8.82
CA ASP A 54 -1.01 8.34 -8.08
C ASP A 54 -2.23 8.16 -9.03
N ARG A 55 -2.07 8.49 -10.29
CA ARG A 55 -3.05 8.30 -11.38
C ARG A 55 -2.39 8.39 -12.75
N PRO A 56 -2.98 7.75 -13.79
CA PRO A 56 -2.33 7.62 -15.09
C PRO A 56 -2.20 8.92 -15.88
N ASP A 57 -2.99 9.94 -15.55
CA ASP A 57 -3.10 11.24 -16.24
C ASP A 57 -2.61 12.43 -15.39
N ILE A 58 -1.65 12.20 -14.51
CA ILE A 58 -1.10 13.25 -13.67
C ILE A 58 -0.55 14.43 -14.50
N ALA A 59 -0.59 15.64 -13.92
CA ALA A 59 -0.17 16.86 -14.63
C ALA A 59 1.25 16.74 -15.22
N PRO A 60 1.47 17.13 -16.50
CA PRO A 60 2.78 17.03 -17.14
C PRO A 60 3.90 17.75 -16.40
N SER A 61 3.62 18.86 -15.69
CA SER A 61 4.60 19.56 -14.87
C SER A 61 5.16 18.67 -13.76
N ILE A 62 4.30 17.88 -13.10
CA ILE A 62 4.73 16.92 -12.06
C ILE A 62 5.58 15.82 -12.69
N VAL A 63 5.16 15.29 -13.84
CA VAL A 63 5.94 14.29 -14.59
C VAL A 63 7.31 14.82 -14.94
N SER A 64 7.40 16.07 -15.43
CA SER A 64 8.65 16.72 -15.78
C SER A 64 9.60 16.83 -14.59
N ASP A 65 9.11 17.27 -13.42
CA ASP A 65 9.91 17.40 -12.20
C ASP A 65 10.54 16.06 -11.79
N PHE A 66 9.77 14.97 -11.84
CA PHE A 66 10.27 13.66 -11.47
C PHE A 66 11.09 13.00 -12.58
N ALA A 67 10.80 13.26 -13.86
CA ALA A 67 11.64 12.80 -14.98
C ALA A 67 13.06 13.34 -14.88
N VAL A 68 13.23 14.60 -14.45
CA VAL A 68 14.56 15.19 -14.20
C VAL A 68 15.32 14.44 -13.11
N ILE A 69 14.63 14.00 -12.05
CA ILE A 69 15.25 13.21 -10.98
C ILE A 69 15.59 11.80 -11.48
N LEU A 70 14.66 11.11 -12.14
CA LEU A 70 14.85 9.75 -12.63
C LEU A 70 15.99 9.65 -13.66
N ARG A 71 16.13 10.67 -14.52
CA ARG A 71 17.24 10.75 -15.50
C ARG A 71 18.63 10.86 -14.89
N GLN A 72 18.75 11.18 -13.60
CA GLN A 72 20.02 11.16 -12.87
C GLN A 72 20.43 9.76 -12.42
N SER A 73 19.59 8.75 -12.68
CA SER A 73 19.91 7.36 -12.37
C SER A 73 21.23 6.93 -13.04
N PRO A 74 22.16 6.33 -12.29
CA PRO A 74 23.44 5.85 -12.83
C PRO A 74 23.28 4.59 -13.71
N ALA A 75 22.10 3.95 -13.66
CA ALA A 75 21.82 2.68 -14.32
C ALA A 75 20.38 2.67 -14.88
N PRO A 76 20.05 1.78 -15.81
CA PRO A 76 18.69 1.64 -16.33
C PRO A 76 17.68 1.40 -15.23
N ILE A 77 16.50 2.01 -15.35
CA ILE A 77 15.34 1.77 -14.48
C ILE A 77 14.39 0.83 -15.23
N TYR A 78 14.21 -0.39 -14.75
CA TYR A 78 13.18 -1.31 -15.25
C TYR A 78 11.94 -1.19 -14.37
N ALA A 79 10.77 -1.14 -14.99
CA ALA A 79 9.52 -0.90 -14.29
C ALA A 79 8.39 -1.84 -14.76
N ILE A 80 7.47 -2.10 -13.89
CA ILE A 80 6.14 -2.59 -14.23
C ILE A 80 5.10 -1.51 -13.89
N ALA A 81 3.91 -1.59 -14.50
CA ALA A 81 2.81 -0.70 -14.17
C ALA A 81 1.99 -1.28 -13.02
N GLY A 82 1.65 -0.44 -12.06
CA GLY A 82 0.64 -0.73 -11.06
C GLY A 82 -0.77 -0.31 -11.51
N ASN A 83 -1.74 -0.48 -10.64
CA ASN A 83 -3.15 -0.15 -10.94
C ASN A 83 -3.40 1.37 -11.05
N HIS A 84 -2.59 2.19 -10.38
CA HIS A 84 -2.64 3.65 -10.49
C HIS A 84 -1.97 4.19 -11.75
N ASP A 85 -1.10 3.43 -12.41
CA ASP A 85 -0.41 3.84 -13.62
C ASP A 85 -1.24 3.63 -14.90
N ILE A 86 -2.37 2.93 -14.84
CA ILE A 86 -3.19 2.51 -15.99
C ILE A 86 -4.65 2.89 -15.84
N PHE A 87 -5.37 3.04 -16.96
CA PHE A 87 -6.81 3.29 -16.94
C PHE A 87 -7.60 1.98 -16.85
N GLY A 88 -8.62 1.95 -15.98
CA GLY A 88 -9.60 0.86 -15.92
C GLY A 88 -9.00 -0.52 -15.67
N GLN A 89 -7.89 -0.61 -14.93
CA GLN A 89 -7.17 -1.87 -14.66
C GLN A 89 -6.73 -2.63 -15.93
N ASN A 90 -6.52 -1.90 -17.03
CA ASN A 90 -6.17 -2.46 -18.33
C ASN A 90 -4.78 -2.01 -18.80
N PRO A 91 -3.76 -2.88 -18.79
CA PRO A 91 -2.39 -2.53 -19.18
C PRO A 91 -2.27 -2.13 -20.67
N ALA A 92 -3.23 -2.48 -21.53
CA ALA A 92 -3.25 -2.00 -22.92
C ALA A 92 -3.40 -0.46 -23.03
N THR A 93 -3.74 0.20 -21.92
CA THR A 93 -3.82 1.67 -21.86
C THR A 93 -2.48 2.36 -21.64
N LEU A 94 -1.41 1.62 -21.30
CA LEU A 94 -0.06 2.16 -21.02
C LEU A 94 0.43 3.20 -22.04
N PRO A 95 0.28 3.01 -23.36
CA PRO A 95 0.73 4.02 -24.32
C PRO A 95 0.05 5.39 -24.20
N ARG A 96 -1.03 5.49 -23.43
CA ARG A 96 -1.81 6.71 -23.20
C ARG A 96 -1.61 7.30 -21.80
N THR A 97 -0.68 6.75 -21.01
CA THR A 97 -0.43 7.14 -19.62
C THR A 97 0.87 7.90 -19.48
N MET A 98 1.06 8.60 -18.36
CA MET A 98 2.31 9.29 -18.06
C MET A 98 3.47 8.31 -17.81
N LEU A 99 3.19 7.11 -17.31
CA LEU A 99 4.20 6.06 -17.21
C LEU A 99 4.66 5.60 -18.59
N GLY A 100 3.74 5.36 -19.52
CA GLY A 100 4.06 5.03 -20.92
C GLY A 100 4.80 6.15 -21.66
N LEU A 101 4.52 7.41 -21.33
CA LEU A 101 5.27 8.56 -21.85
C LEU A 101 6.74 8.52 -21.39
N LEU A 102 7.00 8.21 -20.13
CA LEU A 102 8.38 8.08 -19.61
C LEU A 102 9.13 6.92 -20.26
N ASP A 103 8.44 5.81 -20.55
CA ASP A 103 9.01 4.69 -21.31
C ASP A 103 9.37 5.10 -22.72
N SER A 104 8.46 5.77 -23.44
CA SER A 104 8.69 6.28 -24.81
C SER A 104 9.88 7.24 -24.90
N PHE A 105 10.13 8.04 -23.84
CA PHE A 105 11.29 8.91 -23.72
C PHE A 105 12.54 8.24 -23.12
N GLN A 106 12.48 6.92 -22.87
CA GLN A 106 13.58 6.15 -22.31
C GLN A 106 14.09 6.69 -20.95
N VAL A 107 13.23 7.35 -20.17
CA VAL A 107 13.49 7.74 -18.78
C VAL A 107 13.52 6.51 -17.89
N LEU A 108 12.66 5.56 -18.19
CA LEU A 108 12.61 4.20 -17.64
C LEU A 108 12.28 3.21 -18.78
N ARG A 109 12.29 1.92 -18.48
CA ARG A 109 11.97 0.84 -19.44
C ARG A 109 10.90 -0.06 -18.84
N LEU A 110 9.74 -0.09 -19.45
CA LEU A 110 8.70 -1.03 -19.05
C LEU A 110 9.12 -2.46 -19.42
N LEU A 111 9.01 -3.37 -18.46
CA LEU A 111 9.22 -4.78 -18.73
C LEU A 111 8.07 -5.30 -19.60
N PRO A 112 8.37 -6.01 -20.69
CA PRO A 112 7.32 -6.58 -21.51
C PRO A 112 6.57 -7.68 -20.73
N ALA A 113 5.26 -7.74 -20.89
CA ALA A 113 4.41 -8.69 -20.15
C ALA A 113 4.72 -10.16 -20.46
N ASP A 114 5.11 -10.45 -21.71
CA ASP A 114 5.27 -11.81 -22.23
C ASP A 114 6.68 -12.09 -22.75
N ALA A 115 7.67 -11.29 -22.34
CA ALA A 115 9.05 -11.48 -22.74
C ALA A 115 10.02 -11.33 -21.57
N THR A 116 11.20 -11.85 -21.77
CA THR A 116 12.28 -11.83 -20.80
C THR A 116 13.34 -10.80 -21.20
N VAL A 117 13.80 -10.02 -20.22
CA VAL A 117 15.00 -9.20 -20.35
C VAL A 117 16.15 -9.95 -19.68
N THR A 118 17.25 -10.15 -20.40
CA THR A 118 18.44 -10.80 -19.86
C THR A 118 19.50 -9.74 -19.59
N LEU A 119 19.99 -9.70 -18.36
CA LEU A 119 21.04 -8.78 -17.92
C LEU A 119 22.32 -9.59 -17.66
N HIS A 120 23.44 -9.11 -18.20
CA HIS A 120 24.75 -9.73 -18.02
C HIS A 120 25.69 -8.75 -17.32
N GLY A 121 26.37 -9.19 -16.29
CA GLY A 121 27.35 -8.36 -15.60
C GLY A 121 28.03 -9.11 -14.45
N SER A 122 29.30 -8.76 -14.17
CA SER A 122 30.07 -9.34 -13.05
C SER A 122 30.13 -10.88 -13.06
N GLY A 123 30.08 -11.50 -14.25
CA GLY A 123 30.10 -12.96 -14.39
C GLY A 123 28.78 -13.65 -14.03
N VAL A 124 27.69 -12.90 -13.90
CA VAL A 124 26.35 -13.39 -13.56
C VAL A 124 25.35 -13.00 -14.65
N THR A 125 24.48 -13.92 -15.00
CA THR A 125 23.35 -13.72 -15.91
C THR A 125 22.03 -13.74 -15.14
N VAL A 126 21.29 -12.63 -15.17
CA VAL A 126 20.00 -12.51 -14.51
C VAL A 126 18.89 -12.37 -15.55
N GLN A 127 17.93 -13.29 -15.47
CA GLN A 127 16.66 -13.19 -16.15
C GLN A 127 15.75 -12.24 -15.38
N LEU A 128 15.20 -11.22 -16.04
CA LEU A 128 14.23 -10.29 -15.48
C LEU A 128 12.91 -10.39 -16.25
N THR A 129 11.82 -10.61 -15.54
CA THR A 129 10.47 -10.68 -16.08
C THR A 129 9.55 -9.77 -15.29
N GLY A 130 8.44 -9.34 -15.87
CA GLY A 130 7.47 -8.46 -15.22
C GLY A 130 6.03 -8.81 -15.53
N ARG A 131 5.16 -8.60 -14.55
CA ARG A 131 3.71 -8.65 -14.72
C ARG A 131 3.12 -7.31 -14.27
N HIS A 132 2.58 -6.57 -15.23
CA HIS A 132 1.79 -5.37 -14.95
C HIS A 132 0.50 -5.73 -14.23
N PHE A 133 -0.02 -4.80 -13.43
CA PHE A 133 -1.36 -4.96 -12.88
C PHE A 133 -2.40 -5.11 -14.00
N HIS A 134 -3.36 -5.99 -13.81
CA HIS A 134 -4.53 -6.15 -14.65
C HIS A 134 -5.71 -6.69 -13.85
N TYR A 135 -6.92 -6.56 -14.39
CA TYR A 135 -8.16 -6.89 -13.67
C TYR A 135 -8.19 -8.29 -13.07
N ASP A 136 -7.68 -9.31 -13.79
CA ASP A 136 -7.73 -10.71 -13.34
C ASP A 136 -6.63 -11.09 -12.34
N LEU A 137 -5.66 -10.20 -12.09
CA LEU A 137 -4.59 -10.43 -11.12
C LEU A 137 -5.20 -10.65 -9.73
N ASP A 138 -4.73 -11.67 -9.01
CA ASP A 138 -5.25 -12.12 -7.73
C ASP A 138 -6.71 -12.64 -7.75
N ARG A 139 -7.33 -12.76 -8.94
CA ARG A 139 -8.69 -13.32 -9.13
C ARG A 139 -8.70 -14.63 -9.87
N ARG A 140 -7.67 -14.89 -10.64
CA ARG A 140 -7.46 -16.17 -11.36
C ARG A 140 -6.41 -17.03 -10.64
N ALA A 141 -6.07 -18.18 -11.24
CA ALA A 141 -5.03 -19.06 -10.71
C ALA A 141 -3.70 -18.29 -10.56
N PRO A 142 -3.11 -18.23 -9.34
CA PRO A 142 -1.94 -17.41 -9.06
C PRO A 142 -0.72 -17.72 -9.93
N GLU A 143 -0.60 -18.97 -10.37
CA GLU A 143 0.52 -19.41 -11.20
C GLU A 143 0.61 -18.66 -12.53
N ALA A 144 -0.53 -18.19 -13.06
CA ALA A 144 -0.58 -17.47 -14.33
C ALA A 144 0.16 -16.12 -14.30
N ASP A 145 0.26 -15.52 -13.11
CA ASP A 145 0.82 -14.17 -12.94
C ASP A 145 2.11 -14.15 -12.11
N TYR A 146 2.27 -15.09 -11.19
CA TYR A 146 3.37 -15.10 -10.23
C TYR A 146 4.41 -16.18 -10.51
N CYS A 147 4.07 -17.24 -11.28
CA CYS A 147 5.02 -18.29 -11.56
C CYS A 147 5.64 -18.14 -12.94
N ILE A 148 6.94 -18.19 -13.00
CA ILE A 148 7.73 -18.14 -14.23
C ILE A 148 8.58 -19.38 -14.38
N LYS A 149 9.09 -19.60 -15.60
CA LYS A 149 10.15 -20.57 -15.89
C LYS A 149 11.49 -19.85 -15.97
N LYS A 150 12.50 -20.44 -15.35
CA LYS A 150 13.88 -19.95 -15.45
C LYS A 150 14.45 -20.35 -16.79
N ALA A 151 14.98 -19.37 -17.53
CA ALA A 151 15.56 -19.59 -18.84
C ALA A 151 16.86 -20.40 -18.71
N PRO A 152 17.14 -21.31 -19.67
CA PRO A 152 18.43 -21.97 -19.71
C PRO A 152 19.60 -20.96 -19.77
N GLY A 153 20.60 -21.14 -18.92
CA GLY A 153 21.76 -20.24 -18.85
C GLY A 153 21.60 -19.01 -17.98
N ALA A 154 20.43 -18.78 -17.39
CA ALA A 154 20.27 -17.77 -16.35
C ALA A 154 20.75 -18.31 -15.00
N ASP A 155 21.66 -17.59 -14.34
CA ASP A 155 22.08 -17.94 -12.98
C ASP A 155 20.97 -17.66 -11.98
N TYR A 156 20.29 -16.52 -12.15
CA TYR A 156 19.14 -16.10 -11.34
C TYR A 156 17.97 -15.63 -12.20
N ALA A 157 16.76 -15.88 -11.71
CA ALA A 157 15.52 -15.38 -12.28
C ALA A 157 14.82 -14.46 -11.27
N VAL A 158 14.59 -13.20 -11.67
CA VAL A 158 13.89 -12.17 -10.89
C VAL A 158 12.59 -11.84 -11.58
N HIS A 159 11.49 -11.94 -10.84
CA HIS A 159 10.15 -11.63 -11.33
C HIS A 159 9.53 -10.47 -10.57
N LEU A 160 9.11 -9.42 -11.30
CA LEU A 160 8.37 -8.30 -10.75
C LEU A 160 6.88 -8.49 -10.97
N VAL A 161 6.07 -8.27 -9.94
CA VAL A 161 4.61 -8.32 -10.07
C VAL A 161 3.97 -7.23 -9.20
N HIS A 162 3.00 -6.49 -9.77
CA HIS A 162 2.24 -5.52 -8.98
C HIS A 162 0.91 -6.13 -8.58
N GLY A 163 0.89 -6.89 -7.48
CA GLY A 163 -0.28 -7.62 -7.00
C GLY A 163 -0.33 -7.73 -5.48
N MET A 164 -1.49 -8.17 -4.99
CA MET A 164 -1.77 -8.32 -3.55
C MET A 164 -1.17 -9.63 -3.01
N LEU A 165 0.15 -9.78 -3.09
CA LEU A 165 0.87 -10.92 -2.53
C LEU A 165 1.04 -10.74 -1.01
N LEU A 166 0.69 -11.76 -0.23
CA LEU A 166 0.64 -11.70 1.22
C LEU A 166 1.28 -12.93 1.88
N GLU A 167 1.76 -12.75 3.11
CA GLU A 167 2.25 -13.84 3.96
C GLU A 167 1.12 -14.63 4.62
N LYS A 168 -0.04 -14.00 4.83
CA LYS A 168 -1.20 -14.56 5.54
C LYS A 168 -2.50 -14.13 4.87
N PRO A 169 -3.58 -14.90 5.03
CA PRO A 169 -4.89 -14.52 4.51
C PRO A 169 -5.31 -13.12 4.96
N PHE A 170 -5.90 -12.39 4.04
CA PHE A 170 -6.43 -11.05 4.26
C PHE A 170 -7.96 -11.07 4.42
N HIS A 171 -8.57 -9.90 4.41
CA HIS A 171 -10.00 -9.76 4.63
C HIS A 171 -10.81 -10.53 3.57
N PRO A 172 -11.86 -11.29 3.94
CA PRO A 172 -12.74 -11.95 2.98
C PRO A 172 -13.29 -10.96 1.94
N GLY A 173 -13.28 -11.34 0.67
CA GLY A 173 -13.79 -10.52 -0.44
C GLY A 173 -12.76 -9.59 -1.08
N ILE A 174 -11.56 -9.43 -0.52
CA ILE A 174 -10.45 -8.73 -1.19
C ILE A 174 -9.58 -9.76 -1.90
N PRO A 175 -9.50 -9.71 -3.26
CA PRO A 175 -8.64 -10.61 -4.01
C PRO A 175 -7.18 -10.47 -3.57
N HIS A 176 -6.53 -11.59 -3.31
CA HIS A 176 -5.13 -11.66 -2.90
C HIS A 176 -4.54 -13.04 -3.17
N THR A 177 -3.24 -13.10 -3.26
CA THR A 177 -2.47 -14.33 -3.43
C THR A 177 -1.57 -14.54 -2.22
N LEU A 178 -1.42 -15.78 -1.76
CA LEU A 178 -0.51 -16.13 -0.68
C LEU A 178 0.82 -16.63 -1.23
N ILE A 179 1.93 -16.30 -0.54
CA ILE A 179 3.28 -16.75 -0.91
C ILE A 179 3.33 -18.28 -1.04
N GLU A 180 2.64 -19.01 -0.16
CA GLU A 180 2.62 -20.48 -0.20
C GLU A 180 2.03 -21.06 -1.50
N GLN A 181 1.08 -20.36 -2.13
CA GLN A 181 0.43 -20.77 -3.38
C GLN A 181 1.38 -20.71 -4.57
N ILE A 182 2.37 -19.81 -4.52
CA ILE A 182 3.31 -19.55 -5.61
C ILE A 182 4.74 -19.99 -5.30
N ALA A 183 4.97 -20.65 -4.17
CA ALA A 183 6.30 -21.12 -3.76
C ALA A 183 6.90 -22.20 -4.70
N GLY A 184 6.12 -22.69 -5.67
CA GLY A 184 6.56 -23.57 -6.75
C GLY A 184 7.15 -22.85 -7.97
N THR A 185 7.21 -21.52 -7.99
CA THR A 185 7.82 -20.73 -9.08
C THR A 185 9.30 -21.09 -9.29
N GLU A 186 9.78 -20.97 -10.53
CA GLU A 186 11.21 -21.06 -10.80
C GLU A 186 11.95 -19.72 -10.66
N ALA A 187 11.23 -18.62 -10.34
CA ALA A 187 11.86 -17.39 -9.92
C ALA A 187 12.69 -17.64 -8.65
N ASP A 188 13.92 -17.17 -8.61
CA ASP A 188 14.74 -17.17 -7.40
C ASP A 188 14.30 -16.04 -6.47
N VAL A 189 13.84 -14.93 -7.06
CA VAL A 189 13.34 -13.74 -6.36
C VAL A 189 12.06 -13.24 -7.01
N THR A 190 11.01 -13.07 -6.21
CA THR A 190 9.77 -12.38 -6.62
C THR A 190 9.68 -11.05 -5.88
N LEU A 191 9.62 -9.95 -6.64
CA LEU A 191 9.53 -8.57 -6.14
C LEU A 191 8.10 -8.06 -6.32
N CYS A 192 7.47 -7.60 -5.23
CA CYS A 192 6.05 -7.20 -5.25
C CYS A 192 5.86 -5.73 -4.85
N GLY A 193 4.89 -5.08 -5.48
CA GLY A 193 4.27 -3.85 -5.02
C GLY A 193 2.82 -4.07 -4.57
N HIS A 194 1.99 -3.01 -4.62
CA HIS A 194 0.57 -2.97 -4.33
C HIS A 194 0.19 -3.07 -2.85
N TYR A 195 0.71 -4.00 -2.09
CA TYR A 195 0.47 -4.05 -0.65
C TYR A 195 1.40 -3.08 0.08
N HIS A 196 0.92 -1.87 0.34
CA HIS A 196 1.73 -0.73 0.80
C HIS A 196 2.42 -0.96 2.14
N THR A 197 1.85 -1.76 3.02
CA THR A 197 2.49 -2.10 4.29
C THR A 197 3.78 -2.92 4.10
N GLY A 198 3.86 -3.65 2.98
CA GLY A 198 4.93 -4.61 2.72
C GLY A 198 4.80 -5.87 3.55
N PHE A 199 5.76 -6.77 3.42
CA PHE A 199 5.88 -7.92 4.32
C PHE A 199 6.46 -7.45 5.67
N ASP A 200 6.70 -8.37 6.62
CA ASP A 200 7.17 -7.97 7.95
C ASP A 200 8.37 -7.00 7.85
N TYR A 201 8.09 -5.72 8.15
CA TYR A 201 9.10 -4.66 8.05
C TYR A 201 10.28 -4.88 8.99
N ARG A 202 10.12 -5.64 10.09
CA ARG A 202 11.19 -6.01 11.02
C ARG A 202 12.21 -6.94 10.39
N LYS A 203 11.78 -7.66 9.35
CA LYS A 203 12.60 -8.51 8.50
C LYS A 203 13.01 -7.84 7.18
N GLY A 204 12.82 -6.52 7.07
CA GLY A 204 13.14 -5.78 5.87
C GLY A 204 12.19 -6.03 4.69
N GLY A 205 11.01 -6.60 4.93
CA GLY A 205 10.07 -6.96 3.87
C GLY A 205 10.51 -8.17 3.03
N ILE A 206 11.32 -9.07 3.60
CA ILE A 206 11.91 -10.23 2.92
C ILE A 206 11.39 -11.52 3.56
N VAL A 207 10.86 -12.41 2.73
CA VAL A 207 10.38 -13.75 3.12
C VAL A 207 11.12 -14.79 2.30
N GLU A 208 11.70 -15.78 2.96
CA GLU A 208 12.26 -16.97 2.32
C GLU A 208 11.30 -18.15 2.49
N MET A 209 10.97 -18.81 1.39
CA MET A 209 10.15 -20.01 1.38
C MET A 209 10.63 -20.99 0.31
N ARG A 210 10.93 -22.22 0.69
CA ARG A 210 11.41 -23.30 -0.21
C ARG A 210 12.62 -22.90 -1.05
N GLY A 211 13.54 -22.11 -0.47
CA GLY A 211 14.73 -21.62 -1.17
C GLY A 211 14.45 -20.52 -2.20
N LYS A 212 13.27 -19.94 -2.19
CA LYS A 212 12.86 -18.78 -3.00
C LYS A 212 12.66 -17.57 -2.11
N TYR A 213 12.89 -16.38 -2.65
CA TYR A 213 12.77 -15.13 -1.93
C TYR A 213 11.60 -14.30 -2.48
N PHE A 214 10.77 -13.81 -1.57
CA PHE A 214 9.65 -12.93 -1.86
C PHE A 214 9.91 -11.62 -1.13
N ILE A 215 9.88 -10.51 -1.85
CA ILE A 215 10.31 -9.21 -1.30
C ILE A 215 9.24 -8.16 -1.61
N ASN A 216 8.73 -7.56 -0.55
CA ASN A 216 7.91 -6.34 -0.61
C ASN A 216 8.36 -5.40 0.52
N PRO A 217 9.17 -4.37 0.23
CA PRO A 217 9.66 -3.42 1.23
C PRO A 217 8.57 -2.48 1.76
N GLY A 218 7.36 -2.54 1.18
CA GLY A 218 6.29 -1.58 1.35
C GLY A 218 6.47 -0.34 0.48
N SER A 219 5.41 0.47 0.41
CA SER A 219 5.40 1.66 -0.43
C SER A 219 6.45 2.69 -0.01
N LEU A 220 7.01 3.38 -1.00
CA LEU A 220 7.97 4.46 -0.76
C LEU A 220 7.31 5.65 -0.04
N VAL A 221 6.01 5.83 -0.22
CA VAL A 221 5.20 6.84 0.44
C VAL A 221 4.35 6.22 1.56
N ARG A 222 4.03 7.00 2.57
CA ARG A 222 2.95 6.69 3.51
C ARG A 222 1.67 7.35 2.99
N ILE A 223 0.71 6.55 2.53
CA ILE A 223 -0.52 7.05 1.87
C ILE A 223 -1.62 7.33 2.88
N ASN A 224 -1.80 6.44 3.85
CA ASN A 224 -2.81 6.59 4.88
C ASN A 224 -2.17 6.84 6.26
N ASN A 225 -2.99 7.13 7.25
CA ASN A 225 -2.58 7.41 8.63
C ASN A 225 -2.94 6.27 9.60
N SER A 226 -2.93 5.02 9.13
CA SER A 226 -3.06 3.85 9.98
C SER A 226 -1.89 3.72 10.96
N THR A 227 -2.09 3.00 12.05
CA THR A 227 -1.03 2.74 13.04
C THR A 227 0.21 2.07 12.40
N GLY A 228 -0.01 1.16 11.42
CA GLY A 228 1.07 0.54 10.67
C GLY A 228 1.91 1.56 9.92
N GLU A 229 1.29 2.51 9.22
CA GLU A 229 1.98 3.59 8.50
C GLU A 229 2.68 4.58 9.43
N MET A 230 2.15 4.81 10.64
CA MET A 230 2.83 5.63 11.66
C MET A 230 4.15 5.03 12.11
N LEU A 231 4.21 3.70 12.22
CA LEU A 231 5.38 2.98 12.75
C LEU A 231 6.36 2.55 11.65
N ARG A 232 5.87 2.31 10.44
CA ARG A 232 6.68 1.82 9.31
C ARG A 232 7.70 2.86 8.88
N GLN A 233 8.94 2.43 8.66
CA GLN A 233 9.97 3.25 8.03
C GLN A 233 10.00 2.92 6.53
N PRO A 234 9.71 3.86 5.61
CA PRO A 234 9.90 3.67 4.19
C PRO A 234 11.34 3.26 3.86
N GLN A 235 11.48 2.26 3.01
CA GLN A 235 12.76 1.64 2.69
C GLN A 235 12.80 1.16 1.24
N VAL A 236 13.98 0.85 0.75
CA VAL A 236 14.24 0.17 -0.51
C VAL A 236 15.05 -1.10 -0.24
N THR A 237 15.10 -2.01 -1.20
CA THR A 237 15.87 -3.25 -1.04
C THR A 237 17.02 -3.31 -2.05
N LEU A 238 18.24 -3.47 -1.55
CA LEU A 238 19.41 -3.79 -2.37
C LEU A 238 19.49 -5.31 -2.55
N LEU A 239 19.54 -5.74 -3.80
CA LEU A 239 19.75 -7.14 -4.18
C LEU A 239 21.19 -7.26 -4.70
N ASP A 240 22.00 -8.14 -4.10
CA ASP A 240 23.37 -8.40 -4.54
C ASP A 240 23.53 -9.88 -4.94
N PHE A 241 23.81 -10.10 -6.22
CA PHE A 241 24.02 -11.41 -6.83
C PHE A 241 25.52 -11.71 -7.05
N GLY A 242 26.44 -10.97 -6.44
CA GLY A 242 27.88 -11.11 -6.63
C GLY A 242 28.52 -12.24 -5.84
N GLY A 243 27.82 -12.88 -4.90
CA GLY A 243 28.31 -13.95 -4.05
C GLY A 243 27.82 -15.35 -4.47
N ALA A 244 28.20 -16.37 -3.69
CA ALA A 244 27.74 -17.75 -3.90
C ALA A 244 26.20 -17.92 -3.71
N LYS A 245 25.57 -16.99 -2.98
CA LYS A 245 24.13 -16.88 -2.80
C LYS A 245 23.74 -15.40 -2.90
N PRO A 246 22.51 -15.10 -3.32
CA PRO A 246 22.03 -13.73 -3.35
C PRO A 246 21.90 -13.19 -1.92
N VAL A 247 22.24 -11.92 -1.76
CA VAL A 247 22.12 -11.19 -0.49
C VAL A 247 21.14 -10.03 -0.69
N PHE A 248 20.21 -9.89 0.25
CA PHE A 248 19.20 -8.82 0.22
C PHE A 248 19.36 -7.94 1.46
N THR A 249 19.47 -6.64 1.23
CA THR A 249 19.67 -5.66 2.31
C THR A 249 18.57 -4.61 2.25
N SER A 250 17.81 -4.49 3.32
CA SER A 250 16.85 -3.39 3.49
C SER A 250 17.61 -2.10 3.81
N LEU A 251 17.32 -1.04 3.08
CA LEU A 251 17.90 0.30 3.23
C LEU A 251 16.79 1.29 3.58
N PRO A 252 16.62 1.62 4.87
CA PRO A 252 15.67 2.65 5.30
C PRO A 252 16.03 4.02 4.72
N LEU A 253 15.03 4.76 4.23
CA LEU A 253 15.24 6.12 3.72
C LEU A 253 15.43 7.10 4.86
N GLN A 254 16.51 7.87 4.82
CA GLN A 254 16.84 8.92 5.79
C GLN A 254 15.94 10.15 5.60
N SER A 255 15.53 10.45 4.37
CA SER A 255 14.57 11.50 4.04
C SER A 255 13.14 11.22 4.53
N ALA A 256 12.87 9.98 4.95
CA ALA A 256 11.57 9.61 5.48
C ALA A 256 11.44 9.97 6.96
N ARG A 257 10.89 11.14 7.24
CA ARG A 257 10.62 11.61 8.60
C ARG A 257 9.71 10.64 9.37
N PRO A 258 9.77 10.61 10.72
CA PRO A 258 8.88 9.78 11.55
C PRO A 258 7.40 10.01 11.24
N GLY A 259 6.59 8.93 11.29
CA GLY A 259 5.16 8.99 10.98
C GLY A 259 4.39 10.08 11.74
N PRO A 260 4.55 10.23 13.08
CA PRO A 260 3.86 11.24 13.87
C PRO A 260 4.17 12.70 13.47
N GLU A 261 5.31 12.94 12.83
CA GLU A 261 5.67 14.27 12.35
C GLU A 261 4.99 14.65 11.05
N ILE A 262 4.61 13.67 10.24
CA ILE A 262 4.09 13.89 8.88
C ILE A 262 2.64 13.45 8.67
N LEU A 263 2.10 12.58 9.55
CA LEU A 263 0.72 12.08 9.46
C LEU A 263 -0.14 12.67 10.57
N ASP A 264 -1.36 13.05 10.23
CA ASP A 264 -2.36 13.54 11.17
C ASP A 264 -3.38 12.44 11.47
N ARG A 265 -3.48 12.04 12.74
CA ARG A 265 -4.46 11.08 13.25
C ARG A 265 -5.53 11.71 14.14
N THR A 266 -5.49 13.01 14.36
CA THR A 266 -6.34 13.70 15.33
C THR A 266 -7.83 13.36 15.13
N ALA A 267 -8.30 13.33 13.90
CA ALA A 267 -9.70 13.01 13.60
C ALA A 267 -10.04 11.53 13.91
N ILE A 268 -9.11 10.60 13.61
CA ILE A 268 -9.28 9.17 13.88
C ILE A 268 -9.27 8.93 15.39
N GLU A 269 -8.28 9.48 16.10
CA GLU A 269 -8.14 9.33 17.55
C GLU A 269 -9.34 9.91 18.29
N ALA A 270 -9.86 11.07 17.84
CA ALA A 270 -11.08 11.63 18.36
C ALA A 270 -12.33 10.78 18.09
N ALA A 271 -12.37 10.08 16.96
CA ALA A 271 -13.45 9.15 16.65
C ALA A 271 -13.36 7.88 17.50
N GLU A 272 -12.17 7.28 17.58
CA GLU A 272 -11.88 6.09 18.42
C GLU A 272 -12.17 6.38 19.90
N TYR A 273 -11.79 7.57 20.40
CA TYR A 273 -12.10 7.99 21.77
C TYR A 273 -13.60 8.07 22.03
N ARG A 274 -14.36 8.66 21.09
CA ARG A 274 -15.84 8.77 21.21
C ARG A 274 -16.48 7.39 21.18
N GLU A 275 -16.04 6.50 20.29
CA GLU A 275 -16.57 5.14 20.19
C GLU A 275 -16.26 4.31 21.44
N ASN A 276 -15.03 4.40 21.97
CA ASN A 276 -14.65 3.73 23.22
C ASN A 276 -15.48 4.25 24.41
N LYS A 277 -15.68 5.56 24.50
CA LYS A 277 -16.54 6.16 25.55
C LYS A 277 -17.98 5.69 25.45
N LEU A 278 -18.52 5.59 24.23
CA LEU A 278 -19.85 5.05 24.00
C LEU A 278 -19.92 3.57 24.40
N ALA A 279 -18.92 2.76 24.04
CA ALA A 279 -18.86 1.34 24.41
C ALA A 279 -18.68 1.15 25.94
N GLU A 280 -17.91 2.00 26.62
CA GLU A 280 -17.83 2.00 28.09
C GLU A 280 -19.17 2.35 28.74
N PHE A 281 -19.85 3.37 28.19
CA PHE A 281 -21.18 3.76 28.65
C PHE A 281 -22.21 2.61 28.51
N VAL A 282 -22.27 1.99 27.32
CA VAL A 282 -23.17 0.84 27.05
C VAL A 282 -22.87 -0.31 28.02
N ARG A 283 -21.59 -0.67 28.21
CA ARG A 283 -21.21 -1.70 29.18
C ARG A 283 -21.56 -1.32 30.61
N GLY A 284 -21.42 -0.05 30.99
CA GLY A 284 -21.79 0.46 32.29
C GLY A 284 -23.30 0.37 32.54
N VAL A 285 -24.11 0.68 31.51
CA VAL A 285 -25.57 0.51 31.54
C VAL A 285 -25.96 -0.97 31.65
N GLU A 286 -25.33 -1.85 30.88
CA GLU A 286 -25.57 -3.31 30.93
C GLU A 286 -25.13 -3.92 32.28
N ALA A 287 -24.00 -3.52 32.84
CA ALA A 287 -23.50 -3.99 34.13
C ALA A 287 -24.29 -3.44 35.33
N GLY A 288 -24.79 -2.20 35.22
CA GLY A 288 -25.67 -1.59 36.24
C GLY A 288 -27.10 -2.13 36.21
N SER A 289 -27.52 -2.76 35.11
CA SER A 289 -28.83 -3.33 34.92
C SER A 289 -28.87 -4.80 35.39
N GLY A 290 -28.65 -5.02 36.69
CA GLY A 290 -29.14 -6.26 37.31
C GLY A 290 -30.66 -6.38 37.08
N ARG A 291 -31.07 -6.93 35.93
CA ARG A 291 -32.45 -7.31 35.56
C ARG A 291 -33.54 -6.21 35.71
N LYS A 292 -33.28 -4.99 35.27
CA LYS A 292 -34.35 -4.08 34.86
C LYS A 292 -34.09 -3.65 33.43
N THR A 293 -34.92 -4.07 32.50
CA THR A 293 -35.05 -3.47 31.19
C THR A 293 -35.28 -1.96 31.41
N PHE A 294 -34.25 -1.13 31.25
CA PHE A 294 -34.46 0.29 31.20
C PHE A 294 -35.23 0.56 29.92
N GLY A 295 -36.52 0.90 30.07
CA GLY A 295 -37.23 1.56 28.99
C GLY A 295 -36.46 2.83 28.59
N VAL A 296 -36.75 3.37 27.41
CA VAL A 296 -36.08 4.57 26.90
C VAL A 296 -36.06 5.72 27.92
N ALA A 297 -37.05 5.82 28.79
CA ALA A 297 -37.10 6.75 29.93
C ALA A 297 -35.92 6.58 30.91
N GLY A 298 -35.56 5.35 31.26
CA GLY A 298 -34.42 5.08 32.15
C GLY A 298 -33.06 5.39 31.53
N ILE A 299 -32.93 5.30 30.22
CA ILE A 299 -31.74 5.74 29.49
C ILE A 299 -31.63 7.27 29.50
N ILE A 300 -32.76 7.97 29.27
CA ILE A 300 -32.85 9.44 29.35
C ILE A 300 -32.46 9.92 30.75
N ASP A 301 -32.99 9.29 31.80
CA ASP A 301 -32.68 9.64 33.20
C ASP A 301 -31.21 9.41 33.55
N ALA A 302 -30.61 8.33 33.07
CA ALA A 302 -29.18 8.05 33.29
C ALA A 302 -28.27 9.07 32.58
N ILE A 303 -28.63 9.52 31.37
CA ILE A 303 -27.91 10.57 30.63
C ILE A 303 -28.13 11.92 31.33
N ALA A 304 -29.34 12.25 31.74
CA ALA A 304 -29.68 13.51 32.39
C ALA A 304 -29.04 13.66 33.77
N GLY A 305 -28.86 12.55 34.51
CA GLY A 305 -28.26 12.51 35.84
C GLY A 305 -26.72 12.50 35.88
N ASN A 306 -26.07 12.29 34.74
CA ASN A 306 -24.61 12.19 34.71
C ASN A 306 -23.93 13.55 34.57
N SER A 307 -23.36 14.04 35.68
CA SER A 307 -22.67 15.35 35.76
C SER A 307 -21.34 15.41 34.98
N GLU A 308 -20.78 14.29 34.57
CA GLU A 308 -19.56 14.24 33.77
C GLU A 308 -19.81 14.50 32.27
N ILE A 309 -21.07 14.44 31.81
CA ILE A 309 -21.42 14.73 30.43
C ILE A 309 -21.69 16.24 30.29
N PRO A 310 -20.99 16.97 29.42
CA PRO A 310 -21.25 18.38 29.16
C PRO A 310 -22.72 18.63 28.75
N VAL A 311 -23.32 19.69 29.29
CA VAL A 311 -24.74 20.01 29.07
C VAL A 311 -25.16 19.98 27.58
N PRO A 312 -24.42 20.59 26.62
CA PRO A 312 -24.81 20.54 25.20
C PRO A 312 -24.83 19.12 24.60
N VAL A 313 -23.91 18.23 25.07
CA VAL A 313 -23.85 16.83 24.61
C VAL A 313 -25.03 16.03 25.15
N ARG A 314 -25.43 16.30 26.38
CA ARG A 314 -26.56 15.68 27.05
C ARG A 314 -27.89 16.06 26.37
N GLU A 315 -28.08 17.35 26.10
CA GLU A 315 -29.26 17.86 25.39
C GLU A 315 -29.37 17.28 23.97
N GLU A 316 -28.29 17.21 23.23
CA GLU A 316 -28.26 16.62 21.88
C GLU A 316 -28.58 15.11 21.93
N ALA A 317 -28.03 14.37 22.89
CA ALA A 317 -28.31 12.94 23.04
C ALA A 317 -29.80 12.69 23.36
N ILE A 318 -30.39 13.47 24.26
CA ILE A 318 -31.84 13.40 24.61
C ILE A 318 -32.68 13.72 23.38
N ASN A 319 -32.35 14.78 22.63
CA ASN A 319 -33.06 15.16 21.43
C ASN A 319 -33.03 14.04 20.35
N ARG A 320 -31.88 13.41 20.12
CA ARG A 320 -31.79 12.29 19.15
C ARG A 320 -32.60 11.07 19.56
N ILE A 321 -32.56 10.72 20.84
CA ILE A 321 -33.35 9.59 21.37
C ILE A 321 -34.86 9.88 21.20
N SER A 322 -35.32 11.12 21.54
CA SER A 322 -36.70 11.52 21.39
C SER A 322 -37.15 11.53 19.93
N LEU A 323 -36.31 12.01 19.01
CA LEU A 323 -36.59 12.00 17.57
C LEU A 323 -36.72 10.56 17.01
N THR A 324 -35.81 9.67 17.43
CA THR A 324 -35.85 8.27 17.03
C THR A 324 -37.11 7.56 17.54
N GLN A 325 -37.53 7.86 18.77
CA GLN A 325 -38.79 7.34 19.30
C GLN A 325 -40.00 7.79 18.49
N GLN A 326 -40.06 9.09 18.13
CA GLN A 326 -41.14 9.61 17.30
C GLN A 326 -41.18 8.92 15.93
N LEU A 327 -40.02 8.68 15.30
CA LEU A 327 -39.94 7.98 14.01
C LEU A 327 -40.39 6.53 14.10
N LEU A 328 -39.99 5.81 15.14
CA LEU A 328 -40.44 4.43 15.38
C LEU A 328 -41.93 4.32 15.64
N GLN A 329 -42.53 5.23 16.44
CA GLN A 329 -43.95 5.28 16.69
C GLN A 329 -44.77 5.65 15.44
N ALA A 330 -44.23 6.52 14.55
CA ALA A 330 -44.83 6.84 13.29
C ALA A 330 -44.79 5.67 12.27
N GLY A 331 -43.69 4.87 12.28
CA GLY A 331 -43.56 3.70 11.44
C GLY A 331 -44.49 2.53 11.82
N ASP A 332 -44.75 2.35 13.12
CA ASP A 332 -45.71 1.33 13.60
C ASP A 332 -47.19 1.68 13.30
N ALA A 333 -47.48 2.96 13.06
CA ALA A 333 -48.85 3.41 12.71
C ALA A 333 -49.20 3.12 11.23
N ASP A 334 -48.24 2.97 10.36
CA ASP A 334 -48.47 2.72 8.92
C ASP A 334 -48.69 1.22 8.60
N PHE A 335 -48.39 0.31 9.53
CA PHE A 335 -48.61 -1.13 9.35
C PHE A 335 -49.95 -1.66 9.90
N SER A 336 -50.79 -0.80 10.48
CA SER A 336 -52.05 -1.24 11.09
C SER A 336 -53.31 -0.89 10.28
N THR A 337 -53.22 -0.42 9.04
CA THR A 337 -54.35 0.00 8.22
C THR A 337 -54.55 -0.79 6.93
N ASP A 338 -54.01 -2.02 6.81
CA ASP A 338 -54.39 -2.93 5.73
C ASP A 338 -54.58 -4.36 6.27
N MET A 339 -55.77 -4.59 6.91
CA MET A 339 -56.46 -5.89 6.98
C MET A 339 -57.96 -5.68 6.81
#